data_645b970fa913c2dedc7643ddf85ddcf9
#
_entry.id   645b970fa913c2dedc7643ddf85ddcf9
#
_cell.length_a   1.000
_cell.length_b   1.000
_cell.length_c   1.000
_cell.angle_alpha   90.00
_cell.angle_beta   90.00
_cell.angle_gamma   90.00
#
_symmetry.space_group_name_H-M   'P 1'
#
loop_
_entity.id
_entity.type
_entity.pdbx_description
1 polymer ?
#
loop_
_entity_poly.entity_id
_entity_poly.type
_entity_poly.pdbx_seq_one_letter_code
_entity_poly.pdbx_strand_id
1 'polypeptide(L)'
;MKNLYATGFLVVCLFVSSVAIAQDPALVKQQIPEKPMLFAALPDKFECTLPELEKASASRTSDKITLQFGKFTFAGEVIARVQRTENLESINIRSTNYPGALFNISIITQADNSKKISGRIIHPRSGDVLILTEENNRYFLRKQAQKFFMTE
;
A
#
# COMPACT_ATOMS: atom_id res chain seq x y z
N MET A 1 -21.07 -75.30 -3.05
CA MET A 1 -21.87 -74.06 -3.19
C MET A 1 -21.80 -73.12 -1.97
N LYS A 2 -20.80 -73.22 -1.06
CA LYS A 2 -20.70 -72.38 0.13
C LYS A 2 -19.79 -71.17 -0.03
N ASN A 3 -19.01 -71.06 -1.13
CA ASN A 3 -18.03 -69.97 -1.28
C ASN A 3 -18.50 -68.84 -2.22
N LEU A 4 -19.69 -68.98 -2.83
CA LEU A 4 -20.17 -67.96 -3.80
C LEU A 4 -20.75 -66.72 -3.09
N TYR A 5 -21.26 -66.88 -1.87
CA TYR A 5 -21.88 -65.78 -1.08
C TYR A 5 -20.82 -64.91 -0.39
N ALA A 6 -19.65 -65.47 -0.08
CA ALA A 6 -18.58 -64.72 0.58
C ALA A 6 -17.91 -63.73 -0.38
N THR A 7 -17.82 -64.08 -1.65
CA THR A 7 -17.22 -63.22 -2.69
C THR A 7 -18.14 -62.07 -3.08
N GLY A 8 -19.45 -62.28 -3.06
CA GLY A 8 -20.45 -61.23 -3.34
C GLY A 8 -20.50 -60.16 -2.27
N PHE A 9 -20.31 -60.53 -0.98
CA PHE A 9 -20.35 -59.59 0.11
C PHE A 9 -19.09 -58.68 0.16
N LEU A 10 -17.93 -59.21 -0.23
CA LEU A 10 -16.68 -58.44 -0.28
C LEU A 10 -16.68 -57.40 -1.41
N VAL A 11 -17.33 -57.67 -2.52
CA VAL A 11 -17.42 -56.72 -3.65
C VAL A 11 -18.36 -55.56 -3.35
N VAL A 12 -19.44 -55.82 -2.62
CA VAL A 12 -20.38 -54.73 -2.18
C VAL A 12 -19.76 -53.80 -1.19
N CYS A 13 -18.90 -54.25 -0.27
CA CYS A 13 -18.20 -53.40 0.69
C CYS A 13 -17.15 -52.47 0.05
N LEU A 14 -16.61 -52.85 -1.14
CA LEU A 14 -15.63 -52.02 -1.84
C LEU A 14 -16.24 -50.85 -2.60
N PHE A 15 -17.53 -50.87 -2.91
CA PHE A 15 -18.22 -49.79 -3.61
C PHE A 15 -18.80 -48.69 -2.67
N VAL A 16 -18.85 -48.90 -1.37
CA VAL A 16 -19.44 -47.94 -0.41
C VAL A 16 -18.39 -46.92 0.11
N SER A 17 -17.10 -47.16 -0.12
CA SER A 17 -16.01 -46.32 0.45
C SER A 17 -15.59 -45.10 -0.40
N SER A 18 -16.29 -44.81 -1.51
CA SER A 18 -15.87 -43.70 -2.40
C SER A 18 -16.77 -42.46 -2.40
N VAL A 19 -17.64 -42.29 -1.38
CA VAL A 19 -18.32 -41.03 -1.17
C VAL A 19 -17.58 -40.23 -0.06
N ALA A 20 -16.32 -39.96 -0.28
CA ALA A 20 -15.69 -38.83 0.41
C ALA A 20 -16.29 -37.58 -0.20
N ILE A 21 -17.35 -37.05 0.40
CA ILE A 21 -17.83 -35.70 0.15
C ILE A 21 -16.66 -34.79 0.61
N ALA A 22 -15.89 -34.33 -0.36
CA ALA A 22 -15.02 -33.19 -0.15
C ALA A 22 -15.95 -32.03 0.23
N GLN A 23 -16.15 -31.83 1.53
CA GLN A 23 -16.71 -30.59 2.02
C GLN A 23 -15.69 -29.52 1.64
N ASP A 24 -16.02 -28.70 0.63
CA ASP A 24 -15.32 -27.46 0.39
C ASP A 24 -15.26 -26.75 1.77
N PRO A 25 -14.05 -26.49 2.28
CA PRO A 25 -13.97 -25.69 3.49
C PRO A 25 -14.66 -24.38 3.15
N ALA A 26 -15.83 -24.14 3.76
CA ALA A 26 -16.53 -22.89 3.64
C ALA A 26 -15.47 -21.82 3.83
N LEU A 27 -15.19 -21.03 2.77
CA LEU A 27 -14.27 -19.91 2.81
C LEU A 27 -14.79 -19.02 3.94
N VAL A 28 -14.25 -19.23 5.14
CA VAL A 28 -14.48 -18.34 6.25
C VAL A 28 -13.92 -17.02 5.78
N LYS A 29 -14.82 -16.12 5.34
CA LYS A 29 -14.47 -14.73 5.08
C LYS A 29 -13.95 -14.20 6.42
N GLN A 30 -12.64 -14.36 6.64
CA GLN A 30 -12.01 -13.69 7.75
C GLN A 30 -12.29 -12.21 7.55
N GLN A 31 -13.16 -11.66 8.40
CA GLN A 31 -13.32 -10.22 8.48
C GLN A 31 -11.98 -9.67 8.93
N ILE A 32 -11.19 -9.21 7.97
CA ILE A 32 -9.94 -8.51 8.25
C ILE A 32 -10.36 -7.25 9.03
N PRO A 33 -9.92 -7.08 10.29
CA PRO A 33 -10.29 -5.91 11.08
C PRO A 33 -9.95 -4.64 10.28
N GLU A 34 -10.91 -3.73 10.17
CA GLU A 34 -10.65 -2.45 9.53
C GLU A 34 -9.55 -1.72 10.29
N LYS A 35 -8.52 -1.30 9.56
CA LYS A 35 -7.43 -0.54 10.15
C LYS A 35 -7.91 0.88 10.47
N PRO A 36 -7.45 1.47 11.58
CA PRO A 36 -7.78 2.85 11.91
C PRO A 36 -7.29 3.81 10.82
N MET A 37 -8.03 4.89 10.59
CA MET A 37 -7.69 5.93 9.63
C MET A 37 -6.81 6.99 10.30
N LEU A 38 -5.55 7.09 9.92
CA LEU A 38 -4.60 8.06 10.47
C LEU A 38 -4.90 9.50 10.01
N PHE A 39 -5.36 9.62 8.77
CA PHE A 39 -5.62 10.90 8.10
C PHE A 39 -7.12 11.25 8.05
N ALA A 40 -7.96 10.61 8.90
CA ALA A 40 -9.42 10.82 8.89
C ALA A 40 -9.82 12.29 9.01
N ALA A 41 -9.13 13.06 9.87
CA ALA A 41 -9.42 14.47 10.12
C ALA A 41 -9.01 15.41 8.96
N LEU A 42 -8.25 14.92 7.99
CA LEU A 42 -7.82 15.74 6.85
C LEU A 42 -8.90 15.77 5.76
N PRO A 43 -8.97 16.85 4.96
CA PRO A 43 -9.78 16.89 3.76
C PRO A 43 -9.43 15.75 2.80
N ASP A 44 -10.38 15.35 1.94
CA ASP A 44 -10.12 14.30 0.95
C ASP A 44 -9.10 14.70 -0.11
N LYS A 45 -8.96 16.01 -0.33
CA LYS A 45 -7.99 16.60 -1.25
C LYS A 45 -7.54 17.96 -0.71
N PHE A 46 -6.23 18.21 -0.73
CA PHE A 46 -5.63 19.51 -0.40
C PHE A 46 -4.39 19.76 -1.23
N GLU A 47 -4.10 21.03 -1.46
CA GLU A 47 -3.02 21.45 -2.33
C GLU A 47 -1.67 21.34 -1.64
N CYS A 48 -0.65 20.91 -2.42
CA CYS A 48 0.74 20.93 -2.07
C CYS A 48 1.44 21.99 -2.93
N THR A 49 2.02 22.99 -2.30
CA THR A 49 2.74 24.02 -3.05
C THR A 49 4.04 23.46 -3.62
N LEU A 50 4.39 23.88 -4.83
CA LEU A 50 5.62 23.44 -5.50
C LEU A 50 6.88 23.73 -4.64
N PRO A 51 7.05 24.89 -3.98
CA PRO A 51 8.21 25.13 -3.13
C PRO A 51 8.42 24.11 -2.01
N GLU A 52 7.33 23.59 -1.39
CA GLU A 52 7.44 22.56 -0.37
C GLU A 52 7.90 21.21 -0.96
N LEU A 53 7.45 20.87 -2.18
CA LEU A 53 7.90 19.68 -2.87
C LEU A 53 9.35 19.81 -3.36
N GLU A 54 9.75 21.00 -3.81
CA GLU A 54 11.14 21.29 -4.18
C GLU A 54 12.06 21.21 -2.96
N LYS A 55 11.64 21.72 -1.80
CA LYS A 55 12.35 21.58 -0.53
C LYS A 55 12.58 20.11 -0.19
N ALA A 56 11.53 19.26 -0.31
CA ALA A 56 11.67 17.82 -0.11
C ALA A 56 12.63 17.21 -1.13
N SER A 57 12.55 17.63 -2.41
CA SER A 57 13.38 17.11 -3.49
C SER A 57 14.85 17.53 -3.39
N ALA A 58 15.15 18.66 -2.76
CA ALA A 58 16.51 19.16 -2.54
C ALA A 58 17.18 18.56 -1.28
N SER A 59 16.42 17.93 -0.40
CA SER A 59 16.91 17.42 0.89
C SER A 59 17.85 16.24 0.70
N ARG A 60 18.86 16.13 1.58
CA ARG A 60 19.84 15.03 1.59
C ARG A 60 19.47 14.01 2.66
N THR A 61 20.06 12.82 2.55
CA THR A 61 19.93 11.80 3.61
C THR A 61 20.38 12.37 4.95
N SER A 62 19.61 12.08 6.00
CA SER A 62 19.72 12.58 7.38
C SER A 62 19.24 14.02 7.60
N ASP A 63 18.81 14.75 6.57
CA ASP A 63 18.21 16.05 6.76
C ASP A 63 16.87 15.92 7.49
N LYS A 64 16.66 16.81 8.49
CA LYS A 64 15.37 17.00 9.14
C LYS A 64 14.62 18.09 8.41
N ILE A 65 13.41 17.75 7.93
CA ILE A 65 12.60 18.67 7.16
C ILE A 65 11.19 18.78 7.74
N THR A 66 10.58 19.94 7.51
CA THR A 66 9.17 20.17 7.79
C THR A 66 8.53 20.71 6.53
N LEU A 67 7.49 20.02 6.06
CA LEU A 67 6.72 20.33 4.87
C LEU A 67 5.33 20.82 5.31
N GLN A 68 4.89 21.93 4.74
CA GLN A 68 3.61 22.54 5.07
C GLN A 68 2.67 22.47 3.88
N PHE A 69 1.59 21.69 4.00
CA PHE A 69 0.58 21.50 2.96
C PHE A 69 -0.77 22.06 3.48
N GLY A 70 -0.96 23.36 3.38
CA GLY A 70 -2.10 24.04 3.96
C GLY A 70 -2.12 23.88 5.49
N LYS A 71 -3.16 23.21 6.03
CA LYS A 71 -3.28 22.92 7.47
C LYS A 71 -2.56 21.63 7.89
N PHE A 72 -2.06 20.85 6.95
CA PHE A 72 -1.34 19.62 7.23
C PHE A 72 0.16 19.86 7.25
N THR A 73 0.78 19.53 8.37
CA THR A 73 2.24 19.63 8.54
C THR A 73 2.82 18.22 8.59
N PHE A 74 3.81 17.94 7.76
CA PHE A 74 4.57 16.70 7.77
C PHE A 74 6.02 17.02 8.16
N ALA A 75 6.41 16.65 9.38
CA ALA A 75 7.80 16.76 9.84
C ALA A 75 8.45 15.38 9.79
N GLY A 76 9.71 15.32 9.38
CA GLY A 76 10.40 14.05 9.26
C GLY A 76 11.89 14.17 8.99
N GLU A 77 12.54 13.02 8.89
CA GLU A 77 13.95 12.86 8.53
C GLU A 77 14.07 12.08 7.23
N VAL A 78 14.90 12.54 6.32
CA VAL A 78 15.22 11.84 5.08
C VAL A 78 16.07 10.62 5.40
N ILE A 79 15.48 9.43 5.28
CA ILE A 79 16.16 8.16 5.63
C ILE A 79 16.85 7.50 4.44
N ALA A 80 16.44 7.85 3.23
CA ALA A 80 17.07 7.35 2.00
C ALA A 80 16.82 8.28 0.82
N ARG A 81 17.85 8.41 -0.02
CA ARG A 81 17.80 9.05 -1.32
C ARG A 81 18.53 8.14 -2.31
N VAL A 82 17.84 7.66 -3.32
CA VAL A 82 18.31 6.61 -4.21
C VAL A 82 18.03 6.97 -5.65
N GLN A 83 19.08 7.05 -6.46
CA GLN A 83 18.96 7.08 -7.93
C GLN A 83 18.55 5.68 -8.41
N ARG A 84 17.36 5.53 -8.97
CA ARG A 84 16.84 4.25 -9.47
C ARG A 84 17.25 3.99 -10.90
N THR A 85 17.15 5.02 -11.73
CA THR A 85 17.60 5.05 -13.14
C THR A 85 18.18 6.42 -13.42
N GLU A 86 18.71 6.67 -14.62
CA GLU A 86 19.28 7.97 -15.01
C GLU A 86 18.31 9.15 -14.79
N ASN A 87 17.00 8.90 -14.94
CA ASN A 87 15.97 9.93 -14.87
C ASN A 87 14.99 9.76 -13.69
N LEU A 88 15.16 8.74 -12.84
CA LEU A 88 14.27 8.46 -11.71
C LEU A 88 15.03 8.46 -10.40
N GLU A 89 14.67 9.35 -9.51
CA GLU A 89 15.17 9.41 -8.16
C GLU A 89 14.02 9.14 -7.15
N SER A 90 14.33 8.45 -6.06
CA SER A 90 13.41 8.18 -4.97
C SER A 90 13.94 8.73 -3.67
N ILE A 91 13.07 9.38 -2.89
CA ILE A 91 13.37 9.93 -1.57
C ILE A 91 12.37 9.35 -0.57
N ASN A 92 12.87 8.88 0.55
CA ASN A 92 12.07 8.36 1.66
C ASN A 92 12.27 9.24 2.89
N ILE A 93 11.18 9.76 3.44
CA ILE A 93 11.17 10.62 4.61
C ILE A 93 10.34 9.94 5.69
N ARG A 94 10.98 9.59 6.81
CA ARG A 94 10.31 9.03 7.98
C ARG A 94 9.72 10.15 8.82
N SER A 95 8.44 10.07 9.08
CA SER A 95 7.76 11.10 9.89
C SER A 95 8.19 11.08 11.35
N THR A 96 8.33 12.26 11.93
CA THR A 96 8.55 12.47 13.37
C THR A 96 7.26 12.84 14.09
N ASN A 97 6.31 13.50 13.43
CA ASN A 97 5.02 13.89 14.01
C ASN A 97 3.88 12.91 13.75
N TYR A 98 4.07 11.92 12.84
CA TYR A 98 3.19 10.76 12.63
C TYR A 98 4.04 9.50 12.74
N PRO A 99 4.39 9.04 13.98
CA PRO A 99 5.32 7.94 14.19
C PRO A 99 4.93 6.68 13.40
N GLY A 100 5.87 6.17 12.59
CA GLY A 100 5.64 5.03 11.70
C GLY A 100 5.17 5.39 10.29
N ALA A 101 4.75 6.64 10.03
CA ALA A 101 4.42 7.08 8.68
C ALA A 101 5.70 7.35 7.87
N LEU A 102 5.60 7.08 6.56
CA LEU A 102 6.66 7.25 5.59
C LEU A 102 6.14 8.03 4.38
N PHE A 103 6.82 9.11 4.02
CA PHE A 103 6.57 9.81 2.76
C PHE A 103 7.58 9.33 1.72
N ASN A 104 7.10 8.59 0.73
CA ASN A 104 7.88 8.21 -0.44
C ASN A 104 7.64 9.24 -1.52
N ILE A 105 8.69 9.81 -2.09
CA ILE A 105 8.66 10.76 -3.20
C ILE A 105 9.46 10.15 -4.34
N SER A 106 8.92 10.22 -5.54
CA SER A 106 9.59 9.86 -6.79
C SER A 106 9.67 11.10 -7.68
N ILE A 107 10.87 11.39 -8.16
CA ILE A 107 11.17 12.52 -9.03
C ILE A 107 11.63 11.96 -10.36
N ILE A 108 10.89 12.29 -11.42
CA ILE A 108 11.21 11.88 -12.79
C ILE A 108 11.69 13.13 -13.54
N THR A 109 12.92 13.10 -14.03
CA THR A 109 13.44 14.11 -14.95
C THR A 109 13.04 13.75 -16.36
N GLN A 110 12.30 14.61 -17.04
CA GLN A 110 11.83 14.39 -18.41
C GLN A 110 12.90 14.81 -19.44
N ALA A 111 12.69 14.46 -20.71
CA ALA A 111 13.64 14.77 -21.77
C ALA A 111 13.87 16.29 -21.97
N ASP A 112 12.92 17.12 -21.59
CA ASP A 112 13.01 18.58 -21.60
C ASP A 112 13.59 19.18 -20.31
N ASN A 113 14.18 18.35 -19.44
CA ASN A 113 14.69 18.69 -18.11
C ASN A 113 13.61 19.15 -17.09
N SER A 114 12.33 19.09 -17.43
CA SER A 114 11.28 19.32 -16.46
C SER A 114 11.23 18.16 -15.45
N LYS A 115 10.76 18.44 -14.22
CA LYS A 115 10.64 17.45 -13.15
C LYS A 115 9.18 17.16 -12.87
N LYS A 116 8.82 15.90 -12.93
CA LYS A 116 7.54 15.39 -12.47
C LYS A 116 7.72 14.75 -11.11
N ILE A 117 6.91 15.18 -10.13
CA ILE A 117 6.96 14.69 -8.77
C ILE A 117 5.71 13.86 -8.51
N SER A 118 5.89 12.68 -7.97
CA SER A 118 4.81 11.83 -7.47
C SER A 118 5.19 11.27 -6.11
N GLY A 119 4.22 10.76 -5.36
CA GLY A 119 4.55 10.22 -4.04
C GLY A 119 3.34 9.74 -3.27
N ARG A 120 3.61 9.26 -2.06
CA ARG A 120 2.58 8.84 -1.14
C ARG A 120 3.04 8.90 0.31
N ILE A 121 2.14 9.27 1.21
CA ILE A 121 2.36 9.14 2.66
C ILE A 121 1.58 7.91 3.12
N ILE A 122 2.30 6.91 3.61
CA ILE A 122 1.74 5.64 4.07
C ILE A 122 2.10 5.40 5.53
N HIS A 123 1.21 4.67 6.22
CA HIS A 123 1.50 4.12 7.53
C HIS A 123 1.09 2.64 7.57
N PRO A 124 1.97 1.71 8.02
CA PRO A 124 1.70 0.25 7.90
C PRO A 124 0.44 -0.22 8.62
N ARG A 125 0.06 0.49 9.68
CA ARG A 125 -1.12 0.15 10.51
C ARG A 125 -2.34 1.02 10.21
N SER A 126 -2.29 1.91 9.21
CA SER A 126 -3.42 2.74 8.81
C SER A 126 -4.24 2.10 7.70
N GLY A 127 -5.54 2.39 7.66
CA GLY A 127 -6.45 2.02 6.58
C GLY A 127 -6.50 3.05 5.46
N ASP A 128 -5.82 4.18 5.61
CA ASP A 128 -5.76 5.27 4.64
C ASP A 128 -4.33 5.62 4.21
N VAL A 129 -4.23 6.27 3.07
CA VAL A 129 -2.99 6.72 2.44
C VAL A 129 -3.25 8.08 1.81
N LEU A 130 -2.25 8.96 1.82
CA LEU A 130 -2.27 10.19 1.04
C LEU A 130 -1.43 9.99 -0.22
N ILE A 131 -2.05 10.18 -1.39
CA ILE A 131 -1.39 10.06 -2.69
C ILE A 131 -1.13 11.45 -3.26
N LEU A 132 0.11 11.73 -3.62
CA LEU A 132 0.51 12.94 -4.32
C LEU A 132 0.21 12.79 -5.81
N THR A 133 -0.66 13.65 -6.32
CA THR A 133 -1.07 13.70 -7.72
C THR A 133 -0.86 15.08 -8.30
N GLU A 134 -0.58 15.14 -9.59
CA GLU A 134 -0.50 16.39 -10.35
C GLU A 134 -1.75 16.56 -11.21
N GLU A 135 -2.36 17.76 -11.15
CA GLU A 135 -3.51 18.15 -11.94
C GLU A 135 -3.35 19.60 -12.39
N ASN A 136 -3.34 19.84 -13.68
CA ASN A 136 -3.22 21.20 -14.28
C ASN A 136 -1.98 21.95 -13.73
N ASN A 137 -0.82 21.32 -13.67
CA ASN A 137 0.45 21.84 -13.14
C ASN A 137 0.40 22.24 -11.65
N ARG A 138 -0.56 21.69 -10.90
CA ARG A 138 -0.67 21.86 -9.46
C ARG A 138 -0.63 20.50 -8.78
N TYR A 139 -0.05 20.43 -7.61
CA TYR A 139 0.08 19.21 -6.85
C TYR A 139 -0.96 19.12 -5.74
N PHE A 140 -1.49 17.93 -5.51
CA PHE A 140 -2.49 17.67 -4.47
C PHE A 140 -2.17 16.38 -3.76
N LEU A 141 -2.34 16.38 -2.42
CA LEU A 141 -2.46 15.14 -1.66
C LEU A 141 -3.94 14.74 -1.62
N ARG A 142 -4.22 13.52 -2.09
CA ARG A 142 -5.55 12.90 -2.07
C ARG A 142 -5.58 11.77 -1.07
N LYS A 143 -6.56 11.79 -0.17
CA LYS A 143 -6.81 10.70 0.76
C LYS A 143 -7.51 9.56 0.02
N GLN A 144 -7.01 8.34 0.23
CA GLN A 144 -7.59 7.11 -0.32
C GLN A 144 -7.60 6.02 0.74
N ALA A 145 -8.59 5.13 0.66
CA ALA A 145 -8.57 3.91 1.47
C ALA A 145 -7.43 3.00 0.97
N GLN A 146 -6.62 2.50 1.89
CA GLN A 146 -5.56 1.54 1.59
C GLN A 146 -6.21 0.17 1.38
N LYS A 147 -6.57 -0.15 0.15
CA LYS A 147 -7.01 -1.49 -0.23
C LYS A 147 -5.77 -2.36 -0.36
N PHE A 148 -5.66 -3.37 0.48
CA PHE A 148 -4.70 -4.43 0.24
C PHE A 148 -5.20 -5.27 -0.93
N PHE A 149 -4.59 -5.12 -2.07
CA PHE A 149 -4.72 -6.11 -3.13
C PHE A 149 -3.89 -7.31 -2.69
N MET A 150 -4.54 -8.33 -2.13
CA MET A 150 -3.99 -9.67 -2.19
C MET A 150 -4.11 -10.10 -3.65
N THR A 151 -3.01 -10.04 -4.38
CA THR A 151 -2.87 -10.78 -5.63
C THR A 151 -2.71 -12.24 -5.23
N GLU A 152 -3.68 -13.05 -5.58
CA GLU A 152 -3.56 -14.51 -5.65
C GLU A 152 -2.44 -14.91 -6.64
#